data_11e76190a9d0515ceeb28aab2cef899a
#
_entry.id   11e76190a9d0515ceeb28aab2cef899a
#
_cell.length_a   1.000
_cell.length_b   1.000
_cell.length_c   1.000
_cell.angle_alpha   90.00
_cell.angle_beta   90.00
_cell.angle_gamma   90.00
#
_symmetry.space_group_name_H-M   'P 1'
#
loop_
_entity.id
_entity.type
_entity.pdbx_description
1 polymer ?
#
loop_
_entity_poly.entity_id
_entity_poly.type
_entity_poly.pdbx_seq_one_letter_code
_entity_poly.pdbx_strand_id
1 'polypeptide(L)'
;MQYLNPTKGESYLDLTAGFGGHAARILDVTDNYQDSVLVDRDQSAVNYVRNRFSEHNELTIMHLDMLHAAQQFMSDLRKFDMILIDAGVSSPQLDIAERGFSFMRNGPLDMRMDQSQELSAADIVNGCSTQQLDSIFSRYGEEPQSARIAGAIVSARPINSTHELAQLVKDTVHPKRAHGKTHPATQVFQALRIEVNAELEQLEQVTELIPDLLTPGGRVVFISFHSLEDRIFKQLIKKHAGGRLDSTLKDLTNGPITDSISSNPRARSAKLRAAVKIKTKRRDHADSG
;
A
#
# COMPACT_ATOMS: atom_id res chain seq x y z
N MET A 1 8.92 13.41 -4.36
CA MET A 1 9.08 14.84 -4.72
C MET A 1 9.19 15.07 -6.22
N GLN A 2 10.19 14.52 -6.94
CA GLN A 2 10.45 14.79 -8.37
C GLN A 2 9.22 14.59 -9.29
N TYR A 3 8.43 13.53 -9.11
CA TYR A 3 7.29 13.21 -9.99
C TYR A 3 5.97 13.85 -9.56
N LEU A 4 5.77 14.12 -8.28
CA LEU A 4 4.65 14.95 -7.83
C LEU A 4 4.91 16.43 -8.13
N ASN A 5 6.17 16.85 -8.06
CA ASN A 5 6.63 18.21 -8.37
C ASN A 5 5.69 19.28 -7.79
N PRO A 6 5.50 19.29 -6.45
CA PRO A 6 4.53 20.17 -5.80
C PRO A 6 4.84 21.64 -6.07
N THR A 7 3.80 22.44 -6.24
CA THR A 7 3.87 23.88 -6.34
C THR A 7 2.91 24.53 -5.34
N LYS A 8 3.16 25.79 -4.99
CA LYS A 8 2.34 26.51 -4.01
C LYS A 8 0.87 26.56 -4.42
N GLY A 9 -0.02 26.26 -3.46
CA GLY A 9 -1.45 26.28 -3.63
C GLY A 9 -2.07 24.97 -4.18
N GLU A 10 -1.28 23.98 -4.59
CA GLU A 10 -1.82 22.70 -5.05
C GLU A 10 -2.36 21.84 -3.90
N SER A 11 -3.47 21.17 -4.15
CA SER A 11 -4.11 20.23 -3.22
C SER A 11 -3.44 18.86 -3.26
N TYR A 12 -3.37 18.20 -2.09
CA TYR A 12 -2.70 16.92 -1.93
C TYR A 12 -3.61 15.89 -1.24
N LEU A 13 -3.65 14.68 -1.78
CA LEU A 13 -4.25 13.52 -1.17
C LEU A 13 -3.18 12.46 -0.91
N ASP A 14 -2.97 12.11 0.36
CA ASP A 14 -2.19 10.96 0.77
C ASP A 14 -3.15 9.85 1.23
N LEU A 15 -3.25 8.77 0.47
CA LEU A 15 -4.14 7.64 0.80
C LEU A 15 -3.49 6.62 1.75
N THR A 16 -2.22 6.85 2.11
CA THR A 16 -1.39 5.97 2.94
C THR A 16 -0.44 6.81 3.79
N ALA A 17 -0.97 7.78 4.51
CA ALA A 17 -0.20 8.86 5.13
C ALA A 17 0.88 8.37 6.12
N GLY A 18 0.69 7.19 6.74
CA GLY A 18 1.59 6.65 7.72
C GLY A 18 1.91 7.67 8.81
N PHE A 19 3.18 7.91 9.05
CA PHE A 19 3.64 8.91 10.03
C PHE A 19 3.90 10.30 9.41
N GLY A 20 3.34 10.58 8.24
CA GLY A 20 3.34 11.89 7.60
C GLY A 20 4.70 12.32 7.01
N GLY A 21 5.59 11.36 6.70
CA GLY A 21 6.92 11.69 6.19
C GLY A 21 6.90 12.33 4.80
N HIS A 22 6.09 11.82 3.89
CA HIS A 22 5.85 12.38 2.57
C HIS A 22 5.01 13.65 2.65
N ALA A 23 3.92 13.59 3.43
CA ALA A 23 2.99 14.70 3.61
C ALA A 23 3.70 15.98 4.08
N ALA A 24 4.58 15.91 5.08
CA ALA A 24 5.29 17.06 5.58
C ALA A 24 6.08 17.79 4.47
N ARG A 25 6.83 17.03 3.67
CA ARG A 25 7.65 17.61 2.58
C ARG A 25 6.81 18.20 1.45
N ILE A 26 5.61 17.67 1.21
CA ILE A 26 4.73 18.17 0.16
C ILE A 26 4.01 19.40 0.65
N LEU A 27 3.45 19.38 1.86
CA LEU A 27 2.72 20.49 2.46
C LEU A 27 3.61 21.69 2.73
N ASP A 28 4.89 21.49 3.09
CA ASP A 28 5.89 22.56 3.21
C ASP A 28 6.06 23.34 1.90
N VAL A 29 5.88 22.70 0.74
CA VAL A 29 6.01 23.36 -0.57
C VAL A 29 4.68 23.95 -1.04
N THR A 30 3.58 23.18 -0.87
CA THR A 30 2.27 23.63 -1.36
C THR A 30 1.66 24.74 -0.53
N ASP A 31 1.96 24.77 0.77
CA ASP A 31 1.35 25.71 1.73
C ASP A 31 -0.18 25.71 1.64
N ASN A 32 -0.77 24.52 1.26
CA ASN A 32 -2.22 24.33 1.11
C ASN A 32 -2.69 23.17 1.99
N TYR A 33 -2.87 23.45 3.26
CA TYR A 33 -3.39 22.48 4.23
C TYR A 33 -4.90 22.29 4.11
N GLN A 34 -5.63 23.36 3.77
CA GLN A 34 -7.10 23.38 3.73
C GLN A 34 -7.68 22.41 2.70
N ASP A 35 -7.10 22.34 1.50
CA ASP A 35 -7.59 21.48 0.42
C ASP A 35 -6.88 20.12 0.39
N SER A 36 -5.96 19.87 1.32
CA SER A 36 -5.22 18.62 1.42
C SER A 36 -5.86 17.65 2.39
N VAL A 37 -5.65 16.36 2.15
CA VAL A 37 -6.19 15.28 2.98
C VAL A 37 -5.14 14.21 3.20
N LEU A 38 -5.02 13.76 4.46
CA LEU A 38 -4.19 12.63 4.86
C LEU A 38 -5.07 11.50 5.38
N VAL A 39 -4.92 10.32 4.82
CA VAL A 39 -5.73 9.13 5.15
C VAL A 39 -4.81 8.02 5.62
N ASP A 40 -5.15 7.39 6.72
CA ASP A 40 -4.53 6.13 7.14
C ASP A 40 -5.53 5.27 7.89
N ARG A 41 -5.40 3.95 7.73
CA ARG A 41 -6.23 2.96 8.43
C ARG A 41 -5.69 2.61 9.82
N ASP A 42 -4.42 2.93 10.12
CA ASP A 42 -3.79 2.70 11.41
C ASP A 42 -4.05 3.89 12.34
N GLN A 43 -4.85 3.67 13.39
CA GLN A 43 -5.18 4.71 14.36
C GLN A 43 -3.93 5.32 15.01
N SER A 44 -2.85 4.54 15.18
CA SER A 44 -1.60 5.05 15.75
C SER A 44 -0.90 6.03 14.81
N ALA A 45 -0.94 5.76 13.51
CA ALA A 45 -0.44 6.68 12.48
C ALA A 45 -1.28 7.96 12.44
N VAL A 46 -2.61 7.83 12.43
CA VAL A 46 -3.53 8.98 12.47
C VAL A 46 -3.29 9.87 13.68
N ASN A 47 -3.15 9.28 14.87
CA ASN A 47 -2.86 10.06 16.09
C ASN A 47 -1.52 10.78 16.02
N TYR A 48 -0.49 10.13 15.47
CA TYR A 48 0.81 10.74 15.29
C TYR A 48 0.75 11.92 14.30
N VAL A 49 0.08 11.73 13.16
CA VAL A 49 -0.08 12.77 12.13
C VAL A 49 -0.88 13.97 12.66
N ARG A 50 -1.95 13.74 13.44
CA ARG A 50 -2.69 14.82 14.12
C ARG A 50 -1.81 15.64 15.05
N ASN A 51 -0.96 14.99 15.83
CA ASN A 51 0.00 15.70 16.69
C ASN A 51 1.04 16.47 15.87
N ARG A 52 1.54 15.86 14.80
CA ARG A 52 2.56 16.46 13.94
C ARG A 52 2.08 17.74 13.25
N PHE A 53 0.82 17.77 12.85
CA PHE A 53 0.19 18.90 12.16
C PHE A 53 -0.80 19.65 13.04
N SER A 54 -0.61 19.63 14.37
CA SER A 54 -1.53 20.25 15.34
C SER A 54 -1.72 21.76 15.19
N GLU A 55 -0.77 22.44 14.53
CA GLU A 55 -0.87 23.88 14.22
C GLU A 55 -1.72 24.16 12.96
N HIS A 56 -2.09 23.11 12.19
CA HIS A 56 -2.84 23.21 10.94
C HIS A 56 -4.22 22.56 11.08
N ASN A 57 -5.10 23.25 11.82
CA ASN A 57 -6.46 22.74 12.08
C ASN A 57 -7.34 22.60 10.82
N GLU A 58 -6.97 23.28 9.74
CA GLU A 58 -7.61 23.21 8.43
C GLU A 58 -7.27 21.92 7.67
N LEU A 59 -6.22 21.20 8.03
CA LEU A 59 -5.83 19.95 7.39
C LEU A 59 -6.77 18.82 7.77
N THR A 60 -7.38 18.19 6.78
CA THR A 60 -8.24 17.02 6.99
C THR A 60 -7.38 15.76 7.21
N ILE A 61 -7.55 15.09 8.36
CA ILE A 61 -6.89 13.83 8.69
C ILE A 61 -7.93 12.78 9.01
N MET A 62 -8.01 11.71 8.20
CA MET A 62 -9.05 10.69 8.26
C MET A 62 -8.48 9.35 8.77
N HIS A 63 -9.15 8.75 9.75
CA HIS A 63 -8.96 7.34 10.12
C HIS A 63 -9.89 6.50 9.27
N LEU A 64 -9.40 6.04 8.13
CA LEU A 64 -10.17 5.28 7.15
C LEU A 64 -9.21 4.49 6.24
N ASP A 65 -9.65 3.41 5.63
CA ASP A 65 -8.86 2.78 4.57
C ASP A 65 -8.94 3.57 3.26
N MET A 66 -7.96 3.33 2.39
CA MET A 66 -7.80 4.07 1.15
C MET A 66 -8.99 3.95 0.19
N LEU A 67 -9.67 2.80 0.18
CA LEU A 67 -10.79 2.56 -0.74
C LEU A 67 -12.03 3.33 -0.32
N HIS A 68 -12.42 3.26 0.95
CA HIS A 68 -13.57 3.99 1.46
C HIS A 68 -13.35 5.51 1.39
N ALA A 69 -12.13 5.99 1.65
CA ALA A 69 -11.79 7.39 1.48
C ALA A 69 -11.91 7.83 0.01
N ALA A 70 -11.38 7.07 -0.92
CA ALA A 70 -11.48 7.36 -2.36
C ALA A 70 -12.95 7.38 -2.83
N GLN A 71 -13.76 6.42 -2.39
CA GLN A 71 -15.19 6.36 -2.70
C GLN A 71 -15.95 7.57 -2.15
N GLN A 72 -15.64 8.01 -0.94
CA GLN A 72 -16.21 9.22 -0.37
C GLN A 72 -15.87 10.45 -1.21
N PHE A 73 -14.61 10.65 -1.61
CA PHE A 73 -14.22 11.78 -2.45
C PHE A 73 -14.85 11.71 -3.84
N MET A 74 -15.07 10.52 -4.41
CA MET A 74 -15.83 10.37 -5.64
C MET A 74 -17.28 10.84 -5.47
N SER A 75 -17.92 10.48 -4.37
CA SER A 75 -19.30 10.91 -4.05
C SER A 75 -19.39 12.42 -3.86
N ASP A 76 -18.38 13.02 -3.22
CA ASP A 76 -18.28 14.46 -2.96
C ASP A 76 -17.80 15.25 -4.20
N LEU A 77 -17.52 14.57 -5.33
CA LEU A 77 -16.94 15.15 -6.55
C LEU A 77 -15.62 15.91 -6.30
N ARG A 78 -14.92 15.56 -5.22
CA ARG A 78 -13.66 16.19 -4.83
C ARG A 78 -12.52 15.66 -5.70
N LYS A 79 -11.64 16.58 -6.11
CA LYS A 79 -10.45 16.26 -6.93
C LYS A 79 -9.21 16.89 -6.33
N PHE A 80 -8.06 16.29 -6.66
CA PHE A 80 -6.77 16.68 -6.12
C PHE A 80 -5.74 16.89 -7.23
N ASP A 81 -4.79 17.81 -7.00
CA ASP A 81 -3.69 18.06 -7.93
C ASP A 81 -2.60 17.01 -7.78
N MET A 82 -2.48 16.44 -6.60
CA MET A 82 -1.53 15.37 -6.33
C MET A 82 -2.15 14.27 -5.49
N ILE A 83 -1.85 13.01 -5.86
CA ILE A 83 -2.23 11.83 -5.09
C ILE A 83 -0.98 10.97 -4.85
N LEU A 84 -0.82 10.50 -3.62
CA LEU A 84 0.20 9.52 -3.24
C LEU A 84 -0.46 8.24 -2.73
N ILE A 85 0.05 7.11 -3.18
CA ILE A 85 -0.19 5.78 -2.60
C ILE A 85 1.17 5.13 -2.35
N ASP A 86 1.56 5.04 -1.08
CA ASP A 86 2.77 4.35 -0.61
C ASP A 86 2.33 3.03 0.02
N ALA A 87 2.25 1.97 -0.81
CA ALA A 87 1.72 0.67 -0.40
C ALA A 87 2.65 -0.02 0.60
N GLY A 88 2.08 -0.87 1.44
CA GLY A 88 2.83 -1.71 2.36
C GLY A 88 2.74 -1.26 3.82
N VAL A 89 3.78 -1.56 4.59
CA VAL A 89 3.81 -1.36 6.05
C VAL A 89 4.73 -0.23 6.46
N SER A 90 4.34 0.49 7.49
CA SER A 90 5.17 1.52 8.10
C SER A 90 6.30 0.91 8.96
N SER A 91 7.38 1.68 9.18
CA SER A 91 8.46 1.24 10.05
C SER A 91 8.01 0.90 11.47
N PRO A 92 7.16 1.70 12.15
CA PRO A 92 6.66 1.33 13.48
C PRO A 92 5.88 0.02 13.51
N GLN A 93 5.09 -0.31 12.47
CA GLN A 93 4.41 -1.61 12.40
C GLN A 93 5.40 -2.77 12.42
N LEU A 94 6.55 -2.65 11.76
CA LEU A 94 7.61 -3.68 11.75
C LEU A 94 8.44 -3.70 13.06
N ASP A 95 8.59 -2.55 13.72
CA ASP A 95 9.49 -2.42 14.89
C ASP A 95 8.79 -2.77 16.22
N ILE A 96 7.45 -2.68 16.26
CA ILE A 96 6.65 -2.99 17.45
C ILE A 96 6.27 -4.48 17.42
N ALA A 97 6.83 -5.28 18.33
CA ALA A 97 6.65 -6.73 18.37
C ALA A 97 5.17 -7.15 18.53
N GLU A 98 4.41 -6.39 19.31
CA GLU A 98 3.00 -6.60 19.61
C GLU A 98 2.10 -6.48 18.39
N ARG A 99 2.55 -5.81 17.32
CA ARG A 99 1.84 -5.70 16.05
C ARG A 99 1.94 -6.96 15.18
N GLY A 100 2.90 -7.84 15.41
CA GLY A 100 3.04 -9.14 14.75
C GLY A 100 3.47 -9.12 13.27
N PHE A 101 3.82 -7.97 12.69
CA PHE A 101 4.22 -7.86 11.28
C PHE A 101 5.60 -8.45 10.97
N SER A 102 6.44 -8.65 11.98
CA SER A 102 7.80 -9.12 11.82
C SER A 102 8.10 -10.28 12.74
N PHE A 103 8.91 -11.22 12.25
CA PHE A 103 9.45 -12.32 13.05
C PHE A 103 10.87 -12.03 13.59
N MET A 104 11.38 -10.82 13.40
CA MET A 104 12.68 -10.41 13.97
C MET A 104 12.60 -10.22 15.48
N ARG A 105 11.42 -9.95 15.99
CA ARG A 105 11.09 -9.90 17.42
C ARG A 105 9.88 -10.79 17.64
N ASN A 106 9.87 -11.51 18.77
CA ASN A 106 8.75 -12.37 19.10
C ASN A 106 7.54 -11.55 19.54
N GLY A 107 6.39 -11.84 18.95
CA GLY A 107 5.12 -11.19 19.24
C GLY A 107 3.92 -12.06 18.85
N PRO A 108 2.69 -11.63 19.12
CA PRO A 108 1.48 -12.33 18.71
C PRO A 108 1.35 -12.33 17.17
N LEU A 109 0.58 -13.25 16.63
CA LEU A 109 0.21 -13.28 15.22
C LEU A 109 -0.98 -12.34 14.96
N ASP A 110 -0.75 -11.02 15.07
CA ASP A 110 -1.80 -10.01 14.87
C ASP A 110 -1.87 -9.57 13.39
N MET A 111 -0.92 -8.80 12.91
CA MET A 111 -0.78 -8.25 11.56
C MET A 111 -1.91 -7.33 11.10
N ARG A 112 -2.83 -6.93 11.96
CA ARG A 112 -3.89 -5.96 11.63
C ARG A 112 -3.30 -4.56 11.55
N MET A 113 -3.46 -3.88 10.42
CA MET A 113 -3.14 -2.45 10.31
C MET A 113 -4.14 -1.62 11.11
N ASP A 114 -5.42 -1.88 10.92
CA ASP A 114 -6.49 -1.38 11.79
C ASP A 114 -6.78 -2.41 12.89
N GLN A 115 -6.41 -2.10 14.13
CA GLN A 115 -6.61 -2.99 15.25
C GLN A 115 -8.08 -3.16 15.71
N SER A 116 -9.01 -2.36 15.15
CA SER A 116 -10.44 -2.52 15.40
C SER A 116 -11.09 -3.62 14.56
N GLN A 117 -10.44 -4.07 13.45
CA GLN A 117 -10.96 -5.20 12.67
C GLN A 117 -10.86 -6.53 13.44
N GLU A 118 -11.74 -7.47 13.12
CA GLU A 118 -11.81 -8.76 13.81
C GLU A 118 -10.70 -9.72 13.36
N LEU A 119 -10.50 -9.86 12.03
CA LEU A 119 -9.62 -10.87 11.45
C LEU A 119 -8.14 -10.54 11.69
N SER A 120 -7.45 -11.43 12.40
CA SER A 120 -6.01 -11.38 12.66
C SER A 120 -5.26 -12.50 11.93
N ALA A 121 -3.93 -12.43 11.91
CA ALA A 121 -3.09 -13.52 11.39
C ALA A 121 -3.23 -14.81 12.21
N ALA A 122 -3.51 -14.71 13.51
CA ALA A 122 -3.78 -15.87 14.36
C ALA A 122 -5.03 -16.63 13.92
N ASP A 123 -6.09 -15.91 13.55
CA ASP A 123 -7.34 -16.51 13.06
C ASP A 123 -7.12 -17.27 11.76
N ILE A 124 -6.36 -16.69 10.83
CA ILE A 124 -5.99 -17.35 9.57
C ILE A 124 -5.12 -18.57 9.83
N VAL A 125 -4.04 -18.42 10.57
CA VAL A 125 -3.07 -19.50 10.84
C VAL A 125 -3.73 -20.65 11.59
N ASN A 126 -4.59 -20.38 12.57
CA ASN A 126 -5.20 -21.42 13.40
C ASN A 126 -6.56 -21.88 12.93
N GLY A 127 -7.29 -21.11 12.09
CA GLY A 127 -8.65 -21.39 11.66
C GLY A 127 -8.80 -21.93 10.24
N CYS A 128 -7.98 -21.44 9.28
CA CYS A 128 -8.13 -21.81 7.88
C CYS A 128 -7.76 -23.27 7.58
N SER A 129 -8.42 -23.89 6.61
CA SER A 129 -8.06 -25.22 6.11
C SER A 129 -6.69 -25.21 5.40
N THR A 130 -6.10 -26.40 5.20
CA THR A 130 -4.85 -26.54 4.44
C THR A 130 -4.95 -25.94 3.04
N GLN A 131 -6.07 -26.12 2.35
CA GLN A 131 -6.30 -25.58 1.01
C GLN A 131 -6.38 -24.05 1.00
N GLN A 132 -7.03 -23.44 2.01
CA GLN A 132 -7.08 -21.99 2.15
C GLN A 132 -5.69 -21.40 2.41
N LEU A 133 -4.92 -21.98 3.33
CA LEU A 133 -3.55 -21.55 3.60
C LEU A 133 -2.63 -21.69 2.38
N ASP A 134 -2.74 -22.80 1.65
CA ASP A 134 -2.00 -23.02 0.41
C ASP A 134 -2.33 -21.92 -0.63
N SER A 135 -3.62 -21.63 -0.81
CA SER A 135 -4.06 -20.56 -1.71
C SER A 135 -3.51 -19.18 -1.29
N ILE A 136 -3.57 -18.85 0.00
CA ILE A 136 -3.04 -17.58 0.55
C ILE A 136 -1.52 -17.48 0.28
N PHE A 137 -0.76 -18.51 0.64
CA PHE A 137 0.70 -18.49 0.51
C PHE A 137 1.17 -18.50 -0.94
N SER A 138 0.46 -19.21 -1.83
CA SER A 138 0.80 -19.22 -3.26
C SER A 138 0.45 -17.91 -3.95
N ARG A 139 -0.76 -17.35 -3.70
CA ARG A 139 -1.22 -16.12 -4.35
C ARG A 139 -0.51 -14.87 -3.87
N TYR A 140 -0.38 -14.71 -2.55
CA TYR A 140 0.09 -13.48 -1.93
C TYR A 140 1.55 -13.53 -1.48
N GLY A 141 2.09 -14.73 -1.28
CA GLY A 141 3.49 -14.95 -0.96
C GLY A 141 4.36 -15.30 -2.16
N GLU A 142 3.75 -15.72 -3.29
CA GLU A 142 4.46 -16.37 -4.40
C GLU A 142 5.37 -17.51 -3.87
N GLU A 143 4.86 -18.25 -2.84
CA GLU A 143 5.61 -19.28 -2.09
C GLU A 143 5.56 -20.62 -2.82
N PRO A 144 6.68 -21.12 -3.36
CA PRO A 144 6.68 -22.36 -4.16
C PRO A 144 6.44 -23.64 -3.36
N GLN A 145 6.53 -23.61 -2.04
CA GLN A 145 6.27 -24.73 -1.15
C GLN A 145 5.02 -24.52 -0.28
N SER A 146 4.08 -23.71 -0.76
CA SER A 146 2.87 -23.29 -0.04
C SER A 146 2.06 -24.45 0.51
N ALA A 147 1.80 -25.49 -0.27
CA ALA A 147 1.05 -26.67 0.15
C ALA A 147 1.74 -27.43 1.30
N ARG A 148 3.08 -27.56 1.24
CA ARG A 148 3.85 -28.21 2.28
C ARG A 148 3.85 -27.42 3.59
N ILE A 149 4.00 -26.10 3.50
CA ILE A 149 3.95 -25.20 4.64
C ILE A 149 2.54 -25.19 5.26
N ALA A 150 1.51 -25.11 4.44
CA ALA A 150 0.12 -25.17 4.89
C ALA A 150 -0.19 -26.47 5.67
N GLY A 151 0.25 -27.61 5.16
CA GLY A 151 0.09 -28.89 5.84
C GLY A 151 0.85 -28.95 7.19
N ALA A 152 2.06 -28.42 7.24
CA ALA A 152 2.84 -28.34 8.47
C ALA A 152 2.18 -27.46 9.54
N ILE A 153 1.64 -26.29 9.12
CA ILE A 153 0.93 -25.37 10.01
C ILE A 153 -0.29 -26.07 10.62
N VAL A 154 -1.14 -26.68 9.80
CA VAL A 154 -2.34 -27.36 10.30
C VAL A 154 -2.01 -28.50 11.28
N SER A 155 -0.92 -29.22 11.04
CA SER A 155 -0.45 -30.31 11.92
C SER A 155 0.15 -29.81 13.25
N ALA A 156 0.66 -28.57 13.28
CA ALA A 156 1.36 -28.02 14.45
C ALA A 156 0.50 -27.10 15.33
N ARG A 157 -0.77 -26.89 14.98
CA ARG A 157 -1.68 -26.00 15.73
C ARG A 157 -1.87 -26.42 17.17
N PRO A 158 -2.07 -25.47 18.09
CA PRO A 158 -2.13 -24.02 17.87
C PRO A 158 -0.74 -23.39 17.75
N ILE A 159 -0.61 -22.36 16.87
CA ILE A 159 0.60 -21.54 16.73
C ILE A 159 0.28 -20.15 17.30
N ASN A 160 1.06 -19.71 18.28
CA ASN A 160 0.73 -18.54 19.10
C ASN A 160 1.63 -17.34 18.88
N SER A 161 2.77 -17.51 18.21
CA SER A 161 3.73 -16.41 18.08
C SER A 161 4.40 -16.36 16.70
N THR A 162 4.93 -15.18 16.39
CA THR A 162 5.68 -14.93 15.16
C THR A 162 6.93 -15.80 15.05
N HIS A 163 7.64 -16.05 16.16
CA HIS A 163 8.82 -16.93 16.18
C HIS A 163 8.43 -18.39 15.93
N GLU A 164 7.39 -18.90 16.56
CA GLU A 164 6.90 -20.27 16.33
C GLU A 164 6.58 -20.50 14.87
N LEU A 165 5.80 -19.59 14.26
CA LEU A 165 5.45 -19.67 12.84
C LEU A 165 6.70 -19.61 11.94
N ALA A 166 7.60 -18.67 12.20
CA ALA A 166 8.81 -18.50 11.39
C ALA A 166 9.74 -19.73 11.48
N GLN A 167 9.89 -20.31 12.67
CA GLN A 167 10.68 -21.51 12.88
C GLN A 167 10.05 -22.72 12.19
N LEU A 168 8.73 -22.92 12.33
CA LEU A 168 8.00 -23.99 11.66
C LEU A 168 8.18 -23.92 10.14
N VAL A 169 8.03 -22.73 9.55
CA VAL A 169 8.25 -22.53 8.10
C VAL A 169 9.68 -22.90 7.72
N LYS A 170 10.67 -22.43 8.48
CA LYS A 170 12.09 -22.71 8.22
C LYS A 170 12.42 -24.21 8.25
N ASP A 171 11.84 -24.94 9.21
CA ASP A 171 12.07 -26.38 9.38
C ASP A 171 11.33 -27.21 8.33
N THR A 172 10.25 -26.65 7.78
CA THR A 172 9.41 -27.30 6.78
C THR A 172 10.00 -27.24 5.37
N VAL A 173 10.62 -26.12 5.01
CA VAL A 173 11.12 -25.92 3.63
C VAL A 173 12.38 -26.73 3.34
N HIS A 174 12.68 -26.90 2.04
CA HIS A 174 13.89 -27.60 1.64
C HIS A 174 15.17 -26.92 2.20
N PRO A 175 16.21 -27.67 2.66
CA PRO A 175 17.41 -27.11 3.30
C PRO A 175 18.13 -26.00 2.52
N LYS A 176 18.22 -26.11 1.18
CA LYS A 176 18.80 -25.03 0.35
C LYS A 176 18.07 -23.71 0.51
N ARG A 177 16.75 -23.73 0.75
CA ARG A 177 15.93 -22.55 0.93
C ARG A 177 15.98 -22.05 2.37
N ALA A 178 16.03 -22.95 3.35
CA ALA A 178 16.17 -22.62 4.76
C ALA A 178 17.43 -21.79 5.05
N HIS A 179 18.49 -22.00 4.26
CA HIS A 179 19.77 -21.29 4.35
C HIS A 179 19.98 -20.27 3.22
N GLY A 180 18.90 -19.89 2.52
CA GLY A 180 18.94 -18.90 1.45
C GLY A 180 19.19 -17.47 1.96
N LYS A 181 19.44 -16.54 1.02
CA LYS A 181 19.68 -15.11 1.32
C LYS A 181 18.49 -14.44 2.01
N THR A 182 17.27 -14.86 1.68
CA THR A 182 16.02 -14.36 2.27
C THR A 182 15.42 -15.46 3.15
N HIS A 183 15.04 -15.11 4.36
CA HIS A 183 14.40 -16.06 5.27
C HIS A 183 13.07 -16.57 4.67
N PRO A 184 12.82 -17.90 4.67
CA PRO A 184 11.63 -18.46 3.98
C PRO A 184 10.30 -17.97 4.56
N ALA A 185 10.24 -17.64 5.84
CA ALA A 185 9.03 -17.06 6.44
C ALA A 185 8.64 -15.68 5.87
N THR A 186 9.56 -14.97 5.20
CA THR A 186 9.25 -13.64 4.63
C THR A 186 8.05 -13.68 3.70
N GLN A 187 7.95 -14.68 2.82
CA GLN A 187 6.84 -14.83 1.89
C GLN A 187 5.54 -15.22 2.59
N VAL A 188 5.63 -16.06 3.63
CA VAL A 188 4.46 -16.46 4.44
C VAL A 188 3.91 -15.25 5.22
N PHE A 189 4.78 -14.46 5.84
CA PHE A 189 4.39 -13.25 6.57
C PHE A 189 3.79 -12.20 5.63
N GLN A 190 4.38 -12.00 4.44
CA GLN A 190 3.80 -11.14 3.41
C GLN A 190 2.40 -11.61 3.01
N ALA A 191 2.22 -12.91 2.78
CA ALA A 191 0.92 -13.47 2.39
C ALA A 191 -0.15 -13.29 3.46
N LEU A 192 0.19 -13.57 4.72
CA LEU A 192 -0.72 -13.36 5.86
C LEU A 192 -1.10 -11.88 6.02
N ARG A 193 -0.12 -10.98 5.92
CA ARG A 193 -0.35 -9.54 6.00
C ARG A 193 -1.33 -9.06 4.93
N ILE A 194 -1.10 -9.46 3.69
CA ILE A 194 -1.96 -9.10 2.56
C ILE A 194 -3.38 -9.61 2.77
N GLU A 195 -3.54 -10.87 3.21
CA GLU A 195 -4.86 -11.46 3.48
C GLU A 195 -5.57 -10.77 4.63
N VAL A 196 -4.91 -10.61 5.80
CA VAL A 196 -5.48 -9.94 6.99
C VAL A 196 -6.01 -8.54 6.64
N ASN A 197 -5.28 -7.80 5.83
CA ASN A 197 -5.59 -6.40 5.55
C ASN A 197 -6.29 -6.17 4.20
N ALA A 198 -6.60 -7.23 3.44
CA ALA A 198 -7.16 -7.16 2.08
C ALA A 198 -6.41 -6.16 1.17
N GLU A 199 -5.06 -6.12 1.28
CA GLU A 199 -4.24 -5.04 0.71
C GLU A 199 -4.35 -4.95 -0.81
N LEU A 200 -4.22 -6.08 -1.51
CA LEU A 200 -4.24 -6.09 -2.98
C LEU A 200 -5.64 -5.84 -3.52
N GLU A 201 -6.68 -6.37 -2.87
CA GLU A 201 -8.05 -6.16 -3.29
C GLU A 201 -8.46 -4.69 -3.18
N GLN A 202 -8.12 -4.04 -2.06
CA GLN A 202 -8.34 -2.59 -1.91
C GLN A 202 -7.52 -1.78 -2.91
N LEU A 203 -6.26 -2.19 -3.14
CA LEU A 203 -5.38 -1.50 -4.07
C LEU A 203 -5.90 -1.58 -5.52
N GLU A 204 -6.40 -2.74 -5.95
CA GLU A 204 -7.03 -2.91 -7.26
C GLU A 204 -8.23 -1.99 -7.43
N GLN A 205 -9.11 -1.94 -6.42
CA GLN A 205 -10.32 -1.11 -6.49
C GLN A 205 -10.01 0.39 -6.44
N VAL A 206 -9.12 0.83 -5.54
CA VAL A 206 -8.80 2.25 -5.42
C VAL A 206 -8.08 2.79 -6.66
N THR A 207 -7.22 1.99 -7.29
CA THR A 207 -6.50 2.43 -8.49
C THR A 207 -7.45 2.74 -9.64
N GLU A 208 -8.59 2.05 -9.77
CA GLU A 208 -9.60 2.36 -10.79
C GLU A 208 -10.25 3.73 -10.59
N LEU A 209 -10.30 4.25 -9.37
CA LEU A 209 -10.88 5.56 -9.05
C LEU A 209 -9.89 6.73 -9.25
N ILE A 210 -8.58 6.45 -9.24
CA ILE A 210 -7.54 7.50 -9.31
C ILE A 210 -7.68 8.45 -10.48
N PRO A 211 -7.96 8.01 -11.73
CA PRO A 211 -8.10 8.96 -12.84
C PRO A 211 -9.19 10.01 -12.61
N ASP A 212 -10.25 9.66 -11.91
CA ASP A 212 -11.39 10.57 -11.68
C ASP A 212 -11.20 11.46 -10.45
N LEU A 213 -10.35 11.04 -9.51
CA LEU A 213 -9.95 11.86 -8.35
C LEU A 213 -8.89 12.92 -8.69
N LEU A 214 -8.25 12.85 -9.86
CA LEU A 214 -7.27 13.85 -10.27
C LEU A 214 -7.93 15.03 -10.99
N THR A 215 -7.41 16.24 -10.74
CA THR A 215 -7.67 17.42 -11.58
C THR A 215 -6.99 17.26 -12.96
N PRO A 216 -7.42 17.97 -14.01
CA PRO A 216 -6.73 17.99 -15.29
C PRO A 216 -5.28 18.51 -15.14
N GLY A 217 -4.31 17.67 -15.40
CA GLY A 217 -2.88 17.94 -15.16
C GLY A 217 -2.40 17.50 -13.78
N GLY A 218 -3.29 16.96 -12.94
CA GLY A 218 -2.96 16.36 -11.64
C GLY A 218 -2.09 15.12 -11.79
N ARG A 219 -1.27 14.84 -10.79
CA ARG A 219 -0.26 13.78 -10.80
C ARG A 219 -0.53 12.77 -9.70
N VAL A 220 -0.26 11.50 -10.03
CA VAL A 220 -0.26 10.42 -9.02
C VAL A 220 1.10 9.75 -8.98
N VAL A 221 1.53 9.42 -7.77
CA VAL A 221 2.71 8.59 -7.51
C VAL A 221 2.29 7.37 -6.73
N PHE A 222 2.80 6.23 -7.20
CA PHE A 222 2.65 4.93 -6.56
C PHE A 222 4.01 4.43 -6.11
N ILE A 223 4.12 3.98 -4.87
CA ILE A 223 5.29 3.30 -4.32
C ILE A 223 4.84 1.88 -3.94
N SER A 224 5.61 0.89 -4.35
CA SER A 224 5.37 -0.52 -4.07
C SER A 224 6.63 -1.20 -3.57
N PHE A 225 6.49 -2.23 -2.73
CA PHE A 225 7.62 -2.95 -2.13
C PHE A 225 7.74 -4.40 -2.59
N HIS A 226 6.72 -4.93 -3.27
CA HIS A 226 6.74 -6.26 -3.87
C HIS A 226 6.08 -6.31 -5.26
N SER A 227 6.27 -7.46 -5.94
CA SER A 227 5.85 -7.69 -7.32
C SER A 227 4.34 -7.56 -7.56
N LEU A 228 3.53 -7.96 -6.58
CA LEU A 228 2.07 -7.97 -6.73
C LEU A 228 1.50 -6.55 -6.74
N GLU A 229 1.95 -5.67 -5.83
CA GLU A 229 1.58 -4.25 -5.84
C GLU A 229 2.02 -3.56 -7.13
N ASP A 230 3.30 -3.73 -7.52
CA ASP A 230 3.84 -3.14 -8.76
C ASP A 230 3.06 -3.59 -10.00
N ARG A 231 2.55 -4.82 -10.01
CA ARG A 231 1.73 -5.38 -11.11
C ARG A 231 0.41 -4.62 -11.25
N ILE A 232 -0.27 -4.30 -10.14
CA ILE A 232 -1.51 -3.53 -10.13
C ILE A 232 -1.27 -2.13 -10.72
N PHE A 233 -0.28 -1.40 -10.22
CA PHE A 233 0.05 -0.07 -10.71
C PHE A 233 0.46 -0.07 -12.20
N LYS A 234 1.23 -1.07 -12.61
CA LYS A 234 1.59 -1.25 -14.03
C LYS A 234 0.35 -1.46 -14.91
N GLN A 235 -0.60 -2.28 -14.44
CA GLN A 235 -1.84 -2.56 -15.18
C GLN A 235 -2.71 -1.31 -15.30
N LEU A 236 -2.90 -0.55 -14.21
CA LEU A 236 -3.60 0.72 -14.22
C LEU A 236 -3.01 1.68 -15.26
N ILE A 237 -1.69 1.93 -15.17
CA ILE A 237 -1.03 2.85 -16.10
C ILE A 237 -1.17 2.36 -17.55
N LYS A 238 -0.98 1.07 -17.80
CA LYS A 238 -1.16 0.48 -19.14
C LYS A 238 -2.59 0.65 -19.67
N LYS A 239 -3.59 0.50 -18.81
CA LYS A 239 -5.01 0.65 -19.15
C LYS A 239 -5.34 2.10 -19.53
N HIS A 240 -4.85 3.05 -18.77
CA HIS A 240 -5.21 4.47 -18.88
C HIS A 240 -4.22 5.35 -19.67
N ALA A 241 -2.99 4.86 -19.91
CA ALA A 241 -1.93 5.60 -20.62
C ALA A 241 -1.53 4.97 -21.97
N GLY A 242 -2.32 4.05 -22.50
CA GLY A 242 -1.97 3.23 -23.67
C GLY A 242 -1.92 3.93 -25.05
N GLY A 243 -1.88 5.27 -25.12
CA GLY A 243 -1.76 6.02 -26.38
C GLY A 243 -3.01 5.97 -27.26
N ARG A 244 -4.16 5.53 -26.75
CA ARG A 244 -5.45 5.52 -27.44
C ARG A 244 -6.10 6.90 -27.33
N LEU A 245 -7.05 7.19 -28.21
CA LEU A 245 -7.82 8.47 -28.23
C LEU A 245 -8.56 8.74 -26.92
N ASP A 246 -8.85 7.71 -26.14
CA ASP A 246 -9.55 7.72 -24.85
C ASP A 246 -8.61 7.66 -23.63
N SER A 247 -7.29 7.76 -23.84
CA SER A 247 -6.33 7.75 -22.73
C SER A 247 -6.61 8.90 -21.75
N THR A 248 -6.72 8.58 -20.46
CA THR A 248 -6.95 9.55 -19.39
C THR A 248 -5.69 9.94 -18.63
N LEU A 249 -4.68 9.08 -18.65
CA LEU A 249 -3.39 9.28 -18.00
C LEU A 249 -2.25 9.25 -19.02
N LYS A 250 -1.11 9.85 -18.65
CA LYS A 250 0.17 9.72 -19.33
C LYS A 250 1.19 9.18 -18.32
N ASP A 251 1.90 8.10 -18.67
CA ASP A 251 2.99 7.55 -17.87
C ASP A 251 4.17 8.55 -17.85
N LEU A 252 4.66 8.86 -16.65
CA LEU A 252 5.79 9.76 -16.43
C LEU A 252 7.12 9.01 -16.23
N THR A 253 7.06 7.71 -15.95
CA THR A 253 8.23 6.92 -15.53
C THR A 253 8.74 5.98 -16.61
N ASN A 254 7.91 5.64 -17.63
CA ASN A 254 8.23 4.66 -18.67
C ASN A 254 8.73 3.31 -18.10
N GLY A 255 8.24 2.93 -16.93
CA GLY A 255 8.63 1.74 -16.17
C GLY A 255 8.86 2.06 -14.71
N PRO A 256 9.13 1.05 -13.87
CA PRO A 256 9.36 1.28 -12.45
C PRO A 256 10.73 1.92 -12.23
N ILE A 257 10.78 2.94 -11.38
CA ILE A 257 12.03 3.52 -10.89
C ILE A 257 12.38 2.85 -9.58
N THR A 258 13.60 2.37 -9.48
CA THR A 258 14.15 1.74 -8.28
C THR A 258 15.25 2.61 -7.70
N ASP A 259 15.31 2.73 -6.38
CA ASP A 259 16.39 3.42 -5.70
C ASP A 259 17.53 2.42 -5.41
N SER A 260 18.52 2.41 -6.29
CA SER A 260 19.74 1.58 -6.13
C SER A 260 20.75 2.16 -5.13
N ILE A 261 20.52 3.38 -4.65
CA ILE A 261 21.49 4.15 -3.86
C ILE A 261 21.06 4.27 -2.38
N SER A 262 19.82 3.91 -2.04
CA SER A 262 19.31 4.06 -0.68
C SER A 262 20.13 3.28 0.33
N SER A 263 20.60 3.97 1.35
CA SER A 263 21.20 3.36 2.55
C SER A 263 20.18 2.64 3.42
N ASN A 264 18.87 2.85 3.17
CA ASN A 264 17.80 2.20 3.91
C ASN A 264 17.52 0.79 3.36
N PRO A 265 17.81 -0.29 4.10
CA PRO A 265 17.55 -1.66 3.63
C PRO A 265 16.07 -1.92 3.31
N ARG A 266 15.14 -1.22 3.97
CA ARG A 266 13.68 -1.36 3.76
C ARG A 266 13.23 -0.76 2.44
N ALA A 267 13.96 0.22 1.90
CA ALA A 267 13.66 0.85 0.62
C ALA A 267 14.25 0.12 -0.61
N ARG A 268 15.09 -0.91 -0.41
CA ARG A 268 15.78 -1.61 -1.51
C ARG A 268 14.86 -2.26 -2.54
N SER A 269 13.68 -2.71 -2.12
CA SER A 269 12.67 -3.30 -3.00
C SER A 269 11.68 -2.29 -3.53
N ALA A 270 11.75 -1.04 -3.08
CA ALA A 270 10.81 0.01 -3.48
C ALA A 270 10.88 0.27 -4.98
N LYS A 271 9.70 0.32 -5.60
CA LYS A 271 9.50 0.71 -6.99
C LYS A 271 8.53 1.87 -7.02
N LEU A 272 8.89 2.90 -7.75
CA LEU A 272 8.04 4.06 -7.95
C LEU A 272 7.51 4.08 -9.37
N ARG A 273 6.20 4.31 -9.51
CA ARG A 273 5.54 4.65 -10.78
C ARG A 273 4.79 5.96 -10.63
N ALA A 274 4.72 6.72 -11.71
CA ALA A 274 4.02 7.99 -11.72
C ALA A 274 3.26 8.20 -13.02
N ALA A 275 2.10 8.86 -12.92
CA ALA A 275 1.31 9.26 -14.06
C ALA A 275 0.72 10.65 -13.86
N VAL A 276 0.37 11.31 -14.96
CA VAL A 276 -0.30 12.61 -14.97
C VAL A 276 -1.63 12.49 -15.71
N LYS A 277 -2.69 13.12 -15.21
CA LYS A 277 -3.97 13.20 -15.89
C LYS A 277 -3.87 14.11 -17.11
N ILE A 278 -4.28 13.58 -18.27
CA ILE A 278 -4.27 14.34 -19.52
C ILE A 278 -5.33 15.44 -19.42
N LYS A 279 -4.95 16.67 -19.79
CA LYS A 279 -5.89 17.77 -19.94
C LYS A 279 -6.77 17.47 -21.17
N THR A 280 -8.03 17.13 -20.96
CA THR A 280 -9.01 17.04 -22.05
C THR A 280 -9.14 18.43 -22.67
N LYS A 281 -8.80 18.58 -23.96
CA LYS A 281 -9.20 19.76 -24.72
C LYS A 281 -10.73 19.78 -24.69
N ARG A 282 -11.34 20.83 -24.12
CA ARG A 282 -12.76 21.11 -24.37
C ARG A 282 -12.93 21.14 -25.89
N ARG A 283 -13.74 20.24 -26.44
CA ARG A 283 -14.35 20.47 -27.74
C ARG A 283 -15.36 21.60 -27.49
N ASP A 284 -14.95 22.82 -27.79
CA ASP A 284 -15.90 23.90 -27.95
C ASP A 284 -16.82 23.44 -29.09
N HIS A 285 -18.02 22.95 -28.76
CA HIS A 285 -19.10 22.87 -29.70
C HIS A 285 -19.44 24.35 -29.99
N ALA A 286 -18.88 24.85 -31.06
CA ALA A 286 -19.41 26.01 -31.72
C ALA A 286 -20.81 25.61 -32.18
N ASP A 287 -21.83 26.02 -31.44
CA ASP A 287 -23.16 26.15 -31.95
C ASP A 287 -23.12 27.26 -33.02
N SER A 288 -23.03 26.80 -34.24
CA SER A 288 -23.21 27.63 -35.40
C SER A 288 -24.61 27.33 -35.99
N GLY A 289 -25.49 28.29 -35.94
CA GLY A 289 -26.66 28.28 -36.78
C GLY A 289 -27.95 28.53 -36.03
#